data_826cf7ba4ef63d97d1e2561ecd629871
#
_entry.id   826cf7ba4ef63d97d1e2561ecd629871
#
_cell.length_a   1.000
_cell.length_b   1.000
_cell.length_c   1.000
_cell.angle_alpha   90.00
_cell.angle_beta   90.00
_cell.angle_gamma   90.00
#
_symmetry.space_group_name_H-M   'P 1'
#
loop_
_entity.id
_entity.type
_entity.pdbx_description
1 polymer ?
#
loop_
_entity_poly.entity_id
_entity_poly.type
_entity_poly.pdbx_seq_one_letter_code
_entity_poly.pdbx_strand_id
1 'polypeptide(L)'
;MKNEGHLLQAVIDGKIVGGAICFLDKDSETLYIGRIFIAPVHHRKGYGLSLMKMVETFYPGIRKIELDTPLWNERTNAFYTKLGYREVKRDEEFAYYQKVLD
;
A
#
# COMPACT_ATOMS: atom_id res chain seq x y z
N MET A 1 9.08 18.73 -7.11
CA MET A 1 8.65 17.35 -7.05
C MET A 1 7.33 17.19 -7.76
N LYS A 2 7.21 16.19 -8.59
CA LYS A 2 6.05 16.04 -9.45
C LYS A 2 5.04 15.00 -8.98
N ASN A 3 5.24 14.48 -7.77
CA ASN A 3 4.33 13.48 -7.23
C ASN A 3 3.09 14.14 -6.66
N GLU A 4 1.95 13.58 -6.99
CA GLU A 4 0.70 14.02 -6.41
C GLU A 4 0.32 13.09 -5.27
N GLY A 5 0.02 13.66 -4.11
CA GLY A 5 -0.42 12.89 -2.96
C GLY A 5 -1.93 12.73 -2.97
N HIS A 6 -2.40 11.52 -2.73
CA HIS A 6 -3.82 11.20 -2.68
C HIS A 6 -4.12 10.42 -1.41
N LEU A 7 -5.23 10.76 -0.76
CA LEU A 7 -5.72 10.00 0.37
C LEU A 7 -6.89 9.16 -0.10
N LEU A 8 -6.73 7.85 -0.04
CA LEU A 8 -7.79 6.90 -0.34
C LEU A 8 -8.35 6.38 0.98
N GLN A 9 -9.67 6.36 1.10
CA GLN A 9 -10.33 5.88 2.31
C GLN A 9 -11.26 4.73 1.99
N ALA A 10 -11.21 3.71 2.82
CA ALA A 10 -12.16 2.60 2.75
C ALA A 10 -13.29 2.90 3.71
N VAL A 11 -14.52 2.95 3.19
CA VAL A 11 -15.71 3.30 3.98
C VAL A 11 -16.71 2.16 3.88
N ILE A 12 -17.19 1.69 5.03
CA ILE A 12 -18.21 0.64 5.11
C ILE A 12 -19.30 1.14 6.04
N ASP A 13 -20.53 1.12 5.55
CA ASP A 13 -21.71 1.58 6.30
C ASP A 13 -21.52 3.00 6.87
N GLY A 14 -20.91 3.87 6.07
CA GLY A 14 -20.68 5.25 6.47
C GLY A 14 -19.53 5.48 7.42
N LYS A 15 -18.78 4.43 7.76
CA LYS A 15 -17.65 4.53 8.68
C LYS A 15 -16.35 4.25 7.97
N ILE A 16 -15.32 5.04 8.28
CA ILE A 16 -13.98 4.83 7.73
C ILE A 16 -13.34 3.65 8.43
N VAL A 17 -13.05 2.59 7.67
CA VAL A 17 -12.42 1.39 8.22
C VAL A 17 -10.92 1.33 7.94
N GLY A 18 -10.41 2.16 7.05
CA GLY A 18 -8.99 2.25 6.77
C GLY A 18 -8.70 3.29 5.72
N GLY A 19 -7.44 3.44 5.39
CA GLY A 19 -7.03 4.38 4.36
C GLY A 19 -5.60 4.18 3.93
N ALA A 20 -5.24 4.86 2.85
CA ALA A 20 -3.89 4.83 2.30
C ALA A 20 -3.52 6.21 1.77
N ILE A 21 -2.30 6.64 2.05
CA ILE A 21 -1.75 7.86 1.48
C ILE A 21 -0.81 7.41 0.36
N CYS A 22 -1.12 7.82 -0.86
CA CYS A 22 -0.40 7.37 -2.04
C CYS A 22 0.18 8.54 -2.80
N PHE A 23 1.30 8.31 -3.46
CA PHE A 23 1.95 9.31 -4.30
C PHE A 23 2.15 8.72 -5.68
N LEU A 24 1.61 9.40 -6.69
CA LEU A 24 1.67 8.94 -8.07
C LEU A 24 2.80 9.63 -8.82
N ASP A 25 3.70 8.82 -9.39
CA ASP A 25 4.71 9.31 -10.32
C ASP A 25 4.29 8.88 -11.72
N LYS A 26 3.76 9.81 -12.49
CA LYS A 26 3.23 9.54 -13.82
C LYS A 26 4.31 9.19 -14.82
N ASP A 27 5.50 9.75 -14.64
CA ASP A 27 6.60 9.53 -15.59
C ASP A 27 7.07 8.07 -15.56
N SER A 28 7.14 7.47 -14.38
CA SER A 28 7.58 6.08 -14.22
C SER A 28 6.42 5.11 -14.11
N GLU A 29 5.17 5.60 -14.16
CA GLU A 29 3.97 4.80 -13.97
C GLU A 29 4.01 4.01 -12.66
N THR A 30 4.56 4.65 -11.62
CA THR A 30 4.77 4.05 -10.31
C THR A 30 3.87 4.73 -9.28
N LEU A 31 3.24 3.92 -8.45
CA LEU A 31 2.50 4.40 -7.29
C LEU A 31 3.28 4.05 -6.04
N TYR A 32 3.58 5.05 -5.23
CA TYR A 32 4.26 4.86 -3.96
C TYR A 32 3.23 4.97 -2.83
N ILE A 33 3.16 3.95 -1.99
CA ILE A 33 2.27 3.97 -0.82
C ILE A 33 3.09 4.48 0.37
N GLY A 34 2.80 5.72 0.77
CA GLY A 34 3.50 6.34 1.89
C GLY A 34 3.02 5.83 3.24
N ARG A 35 1.72 5.53 3.34
CA ARG A 35 1.15 4.99 4.57
C ARG A 35 -0.15 4.28 4.26
N ILE A 36 -0.38 3.17 4.96
CA ILE A 36 -1.63 2.44 4.89
C ILE A 36 -2.04 2.07 6.32
N PHE A 37 -3.34 2.15 6.62
CA PHE A 37 -3.83 1.84 7.95
C PHE A 37 -5.21 1.22 7.90
N ILE A 38 -5.50 0.37 8.89
CA ILE A 38 -6.83 -0.21 9.12
C ILE A 38 -7.17 0.11 10.57
N ALA A 39 -8.40 0.59 10.81
CA ALA A 39 -8.86 0.86 12.17
C ALA A 39 -8.75 -0.41 13.01
N PRO A 40 -8.27 -0.31 14.26
CA PRO A 40 -8.01 -1.51 15.08
C PRO A 40 -9.20 -2.45 15.23
N VAL A 41 -10.42 -1.92 15.32
CA VAL A 41 -11.63 -2.74 15.47
C VAL A 41 -11.94 -3.56 14.23
N HIS A 42 -11.28 -3.27 13.12
CA HIS A 42 -11.51 -3.95 11.84
C HIS A 42 -10.34 -4.84 11.42
N HIS A 43 -9.35 -5.00 12.27
CA HIS A 43 -8.24 -5.91 11.97
C HIS A 43 -8.76 -7.33 11.83
N ARG A 44 -8.14 -8.11 10.96
CA ARG A 44 -8.47 -9.51 10.70
C ARG A 44 -9.83 -9.74 10.01
N LYS A 45 -10.44 -8.69 9.48
CA LYS A 45 -11.68 -8.82 8.71
C LYS A 45 -11.45 -8.76 7.20
N GLY A 46 -10.20 -8.82 6.76
CA GLY A 46 -9.88 -8.80 5.34
C GLY A 46 -9.91 -7.43 4.71
N TYR A 47 -10.11 -6.37 5.48
CA TYR A 47 -10.18 -5.02 4.94
C TYR A 47 -8.83 -4.54 4.39
N GLY A 48 -7.71 -5.01 4.97
CA GLY A 48 -6.39 -4.68 4.45
C GLY A 48 -6.20 -5.18 3.03
N LEU A 49 -6.64 -6.41 2.78
CA LEU A 49 -6.58 -7.01 1.44
C LEU A 49 -7.47 -6.24 0.47
N SER A 50 -8.69 -5.90 0.89
CA SER A 50 -9.62 -5.14 0.06
C SER A 50 -9.07 -3.77 -0.27
N LEU A 51 -8.46 -3.10 0.70
CA LEU A 51 -7.88 -1.79 0.50
C LEU A 51 -6.72 -1.84 -0.48
N MET A 52 -5.86 -2.85 -0.39
CA MET A 52 -4.75 -3.01 -1.32
C MET A 52 -5.23 -3.29 -2.73
N LYS A 53 -6.26 -4.10 -2.88
CA LYS A 53 -6.85 -4.34 -4.20
C LYS A 53 -7.42 -3.06 -4.79
N MET A 54 -8.08 -2.25 -3.98
CA MET A 54 -8.61 -0.97 -4.41
C MET A 54 -7.48 -0.05 -4.88
N VAL A 55 -6.39 0.03 -4.12
CA VAL A 55 -5.23 0.84 -4.47
C VAL A 55 -4.64 0.39 -5.80
N GLU A 56 -4.51 -0.92 -5.98
CA GLU A 56 -3.90 -1.49 -7.19
C GLU A 56 -4.74 -1.22 -8.44
N THR A 57 -6.03 -1.02 -8.31
CA THR A 57 -6.92 -0.80 -9.44
C THR A 57 -7.41 0.63 -9.59
N PHE A 58 -7.11 1.49 -8.61
CA PHE A 58 -7.61 2.86 -8.60
C PHE A 58 -7.02 3.73 -9.70
N TYR A 59 -5.75 3.52 -10.01
CA TYR A 59 -5.06 4.33 -11.01
C TYR A 59 -4.83 3.52 -12.27
N PRO A 60 -5.54 3.81 -13.38
CA PRO A 60 -5.27 3.13 -14.64
C PRO A 60 -3.90 3.52 -15.17
N GLY A 61 -3.20 2.57 -15.77
CA GLY A 61 -1.87 2.83 -16.33
C GLY A 61 -0.72 2.67 -15.37
N ILE A 62 -0.98 2.35 -14.11
CA ILE A 62 0.07 2.06 -13.15
C ILE A 62 0.68 0.70 -13.49
N ARG A 63 2.01 0.65 -13.53
CA ARG A 63 2.74 -0.59 -13.79
C ARG A 63 3.44 -1.15 -12.58
N LYS A 64 3.67 -0.32 -11.57
CA LYS A 64 4.45 -0.72 -10.41
C LYS A 64 3.94 -0.02 -9.16
N ILE A 65 3.92 -0.74 -8.05
CA ILE A 65 3.61 -0.18 -6.75
C ILE A 65 4.81 -0.39 -5.85
N GLU A 66 5.21 0.65 -5.15
CA GLU A 66 6.32 0.60 -4.20
C GLU A 66 5.86 1.03 -2.83
N LEU A 67 6.39 0.40 -1.80
CA LEU A 67 6.10 0.77 -0.42
C LEU A 67 7.25 0.37 0.48
N ASP A 68 7.23 0.88 1.71
CA ASP A 68 8.16 0.43 2.73
C ASP A 68 7.40 0.13 4.01
N THR A 69 8.04 -0.64 4.89
CA THR A 69 7.47 -0.97 6.18
C THR A 69 8.61 -1.21 7.18
N PRO A 70 8.40 -0.85 8.47
CA PRO A 70 9.43 -1.07 9.47
C PRO A 70 9.84 -2.54 9.58
N LEU A 71 11.13 -2.80 9.73
CA LEU A 71 11.64 -4.17 9.86
C LEU A 71 11.05 -4.91 11.05
N TRP A 72 10.79 -4.19 12.16
CA TRP A 72 10.25 -4.81 13.35
C TRP A 72 8.81 -5.28 13.21
N ASN A 73 8.10 -4.80 12.21
CA ASN A 73 6.70 -5.17 12.02
C ASN A 73 6.56 -6.41 11.16
N GLU A 74 6.74 -7.57 11.79
CA GLU A 74 6.66 -8.85 11.08
C GLU A 74 5.33 -9.07 10.40
N ARG A 75 4.27 -8.54 10.98
CA ARG A 75 2.92 -8.70 10.46
C ARG A 75 2.74 -8.03 9.10
N THR A 76 3.18 -6.79 8.96
CA THR A 76 3.07 -6.09 7.68
C THR A 76 4.03 -6.66 6.65
N ASN A 77 5.24 -7.06 7.06
CA ASN A 77 6.18 -7.70 6.15
C ASN A 77 5.58 -8.99 5.57
N ALA A 78 4.97 -9.82 6.41
CA ALA A 78 4.31 -11.05 5.98
C ALA A 78 3.10 -10.75 5.09
N PHE A 79 2.34 -9.72 5.43
CA PHE A 79 1.16 -9.31 4.67
C PHE A 79 1.53 -8.95 3.23
N TYR A 80 2.53 -8.11 3.03
CA TYR A 80 2.92 -7.69 1.69
C TYR A 80 3.53 -8.83 0.90
N THR A 81 4.34 -9.66 1.53
CA THR A 81 4.91 -10.84 0.86
C THR A 81 3.79 -11.76 0.37
N LYS A 82 2.78 -11.95 1.19
CA LYS A 82 1.63 -12.79 0.83
C LYS A 82 0.85 -12.23 -0.35
N LEU A 83 0.81 -10.90 -0.48
CA LEU A 83 0.13 -10.24 -1.59
C LEU A 83 0.92 -10.26 -2.90
N GLY A 84 2.12 -10.79 -2.88
CA GLY A 84 2.95 -10.85 -4.08
C GLY A 84 3.96 -9.72 -4.20
N TYR A 85 4.12 -8.92 -3.15
CA TYR A 85 5.16 -7.90 -3.13
C TYR A 85 6.50 -8.56 -2.87
N ARG A 86 7.54 -8.02 -3.50
CA ARG A 86 8.91 -8.53 -3.37
C ARG A 86 9.76 -7.48 -2.65
N GLU A 87 10.51 -7.94 -1.65
CA GLU A 87 11.46 -7.06 -1.00
C GLU A 87 12.63 -6.81 -1.95
N VAL A 88 12.88 -5.55 -2.29
CA VAL A 88 13.93 -5.17 -3.24
C VAL A 88 15.10 -4.50 -2.57
N LYS A 89 14.91 -4.03 -1.34
CA LYS A 89 15.95 -3.32 -0.61
C LYS A 89 15.63 -3.37 0.87
N ARG A 90 16.66 -3.21 1.69
CA ARG A 90 16.51 -3.15 3.15
C ARG A 90 17.59 -2.24 3.71
N ASP A 91 17.22 -1.39 4.65
CA ASP A 91 18.19 -0.62 5.43
C ASP A 91 18.05 -1.01 6.91
N GLU A 92 18.57 -0.18 7.81
CA GLU A 92 18.56 -0.48 9.24
C GLU A 92 17.17 -0.40 9.87
N GLU A 93 16.24 0.31 9.23
CA GLU A 93 14.93 0.58 9.80
C GLU A 93 13.77 0.02 9.00
N PHE A 94 13.92 -0.07 7.67
CA PHE A 94 12.82 -0.40 6.78
C PHE A 94 13.18 -1.47 5.76
N ALA A 95 12.16 -2.24 5.39
CA ALA A 95 12.20 -3.10 4.21
C ALA A 95 11.38 -2.40 3.12
N TYR A 96 11.89 -2.43 1.89
CA TYR A 96 11.26 -1.77 0.74
C TYR A 96 10.73 -2.83 -0.20
N TYR A 97 9.46 -2.72 -0.55
CA TYR A 97 8.75 -3.71 -1.35
C TYR A 97 8.27 -3.13 -2.66
N GLN A 98 8.15 -4.00 -3.64
CA GLN A 98 7.70 -3.62 -4.98
C GLN A 98 6.82 -4.71 -5.54
N LYS A 99 5.77 -4.31 -6.26
CA LYS A 99 4.93 -5.24 -7.02
C LYS A 99 4.76 -4.68 -8.43
N VAL A 100 5.08 -5.49 -9.42
CA VAL A 100 4.87 -5.13 -10.82
C VAL A 100 3.50 -5.61 -11.23
N LEU A 101 2.73 -4.70 -11.82
CA LEU A 101 1.38 -4.99 -12.30
C LEU A 101 1.41 -5.21 -13.80
N ASP A 102 0.84 -6.29 -14.25
CA ASP A 102 0.78 -6.61 -15.67
C ASP A 102 -0.51 -6.10 -16.31
#